data_fca630b31d67bd0fd6e1945aa2972fa9
#
_entry.id   fca630b31d67bd0fd6e1945aa2972fa9
#
_cell.length_a   1.000
_cell.length_b   1.000
_cell.length_c   1.000
_cell.angle_alpha   90.00
_cell.angle_beta   90.00
_cell.angle_gamma   90.00
#
_symmetry.space_group_name_H-M   'P 1'
#
loop_
_entity.id
_entity.type
_entity.pdbx_description
1 polymer ?
#
loop_
_entity_poly.entity_id
_entity_poly.type
_entity_poly.pdbx_seq_one_letter_code
_entity_poly.pdbx_strand_id
1 'polypeptide(L)'
;MGMSINTNLSALNTYRNLNSTQNDLSKSLEKLSSGLRINRAADDAAGLSISEGLKSQVGGLTVAARNAQDGISVVQTAEGGLTETHSILQRMRDLAVQAGNDSNNAASRDAIKTESDQLQQELGRIASSTNFNGTSLLNSNATLKFQVGANGDANSQISVDLSGANVSKIVDNLAGGSSTTGTKFDIADISKVAGKASFEVTKGGETTTVQTADLGAAGTFDSVQGYADALKADANFSKSFTVTVNKDANGAGTGITVTANNGGDVAVGTPGTGVAGGTAGATSTGGVAFDTADKAQASIKLIDEQIAKVSSARSNLGAIQNRFDHAINVTNVAKENLTAAQSRITDVDMAEEMVKYTRDNILSQAGTSMLAQANQSTQGVLSLLR
;
A
#
# COMPACT_ATOMS: atom_id res chain seq x y z
N MET A 1 -64.32 -37.51 -30.80
CA MET A 1 -64.36 -36.23 -30.05
C MET A 1 -65.58 -35.49 -30.53
N GLY A 2 -66.56 -35.23 -29.63
CA GLY A 2 -67.77 -34.47 -29.98
C GLY A 2 -67.39 -33.03 -30.35
N MET A 3 -67.87 -32.57 -31.49
CA MET A 3 -67.69 -31.16 -31.91
C MET A 3 -68.75 -30.32 -31.21
N SER A 4 -68.30 -29.46 -30.25
CA SER A 4 -69.12 -28.46 -29.62
C SER A 4 -69.18 -27.18 -30.48
N ILE A 5 -70.34 -26.70 -30.80
CA ILE A 5 -70.53 -25.55 -31.70
C ILE A 5 -70.20 -24.22 -30.98
N ASN A 6 -70.50 -24.15 -29.65
CA ASN A 6 -70.27 -22.93 -28.85
C ASN A 6 -68.83 -22.77 -28.30
N THR A 7 -68.03 -23.83 -28.33
CA THR A 7 -66.64 -23.76 -27.79
C THR A 7 -65.73 -24.58 -28.67
N ASN A 8 -64.85 -23.91 -29.47
CA ASN A 8 -63.87 -24.56 -30.32
C ASN A 8 -62.62 -24.86 -29.53
N LEU A 9 -62.57 -26.06 -28.88
CA LEU A 9 -61.42 -26.52 -28.10
C LEU A 9 -60.13 -26.65 -28.91
N SER A 10 -60.24 -27.00 -30.21
CA SER A 10 -59.06 -27.10 -31.11
C SER A 10 -58.45 -25.73 -31.38
N ALA A 11 -59.29 -24.70 -31.67
CA ALA A 11 -58.84 -23.34 -31.83
C ALA A 11 -58.21 -22.78 -30.52
N LEU A 12 -58.81 -23.07 -29.36
CA LEU A 12 -58.30 -22.61 -28.06
C LEU A 12 -56.95 -23.25 -27.71
N ASN A 13 -56.77 -24.55 -28.00
CA ASN A 13 -55.48 -25.24 -27.83
C ASN A 13 -54.44 -24.71 -28.80
N THR A 14 -54.78 -24.50 -30.05
CA THR A 14 -53.88 -23.93 -31.06
C THR A 14 -53.46 -22.50 -30.70
N TYR A 15 -54.39 -21.69 -30.19
CA TYR A 15 -54.13 -20.33 -29.75
C TYR A 15 -53.19 -20.30 -28.53
N ARG A 16 -53.34 -21.19 -27.53
CA ARG A 16 -52.45 -21.33 -26.42
C ARG A 16 -51.02 -21.73 -26.86
N ASN A 17 -50.92 -22.73 -27.75
CA ASN A 17 -49.65 -23.18 -28.26
C ASN A 17 -48.98 -22.07 -29.09
N LEU A 18 -49.74 -21.31 -29.92
CA LEU A 18 -49.22 -20.17 -30.68
C LEU A 18 -48.66 -19.08 -29.74
N ASN A 19 -49.38 -18.73 -28.65
CA ASN A 19 -48.89 -17.75 -27.69
C ASN A 19 -47.61 -18.25 -26.96
N SER A 20 -47.51 -19.52 -26.64
CA SER A 20 -46.29 -20.11 -26.06
C SER A 20 -45.14 -20.00 -27.06
N THR A 21 -45.35 -20.42 -28.31
CA THR A 21 -44.33 -20.36 -29.35
C THR A 21 -43.89 -18.92 -29.65
N GLN A 22 -44.79 -17.94 -29.60
CA GLN A 22 -44.49 -16.53 -29.80
C GLN A 22 -43.58 -15.99 -28.65
N ASN A 23 -43.88 -16.41 -27.40
CA ASN A 23 -43.04 -16.06 -26.26
C ASN A 23 -41.64 -16.69 -26.34
N ASP A 24 -41.56 -17.96 -26.77
CA ASP A 24 -40.28 -18.65 -26.92
C ASP A 24 -39.46 -18.06 -28.07
N LEU A 25 -40.11 -17.68 -29.20
CA LEU A 25 -39.49 -16.96 -30.30
C LEU A 25 -38.91 -15.62 -29.86
N SER A 26 -39.67 -14.85 -29.04
CA SER A 26 -39.19 -13.56 -28.49
C SER A 26 -37.99 -13.73 -27.55
N LYS A 27 -37.98 -14.78 -26.72
CA LYS A 27 -36.85 -15.11 -25.87
C LYS A 27 -35.61 -15.53 -26.68
N SER A 28 -35.77 -16.36 -27.69
CA SER A 28 -34.68 -16.74 -28.58
C SER A 28 -34.11 -15.55 -29.34
N LEU A 29 -34.93 -14.62 -29.79
CA LEU A 29 -34.48 -13.35 -30.37
C LEU A 29 -33.69 -12.51 -29.38
N GLU A 30 -34.16 -12.38 -28.16
CA GLU A 30 -33.46 -11.66 -27.10
C GLU A 30 -32.07 -12.26 -26.83
N LYS A 31 -31.96 -13.60 -26.75
CA LYS A 31 -30.68 -14.32 -26.54
C LYS A 31 -29.74 -14.19 -27.74
N LEU A 32 -30.25 -14.31 -28.96
CA LEU A 32 -29.47 -14.13 -30.20
C LEU A 32 -28.96 -12.68 -30.35
N SER A 33 -29.79 -11.70 -29.96
CA SER A 33 -29.42 -10.28 -30.02
C SER A 33 -28.38 -9.88 -28.99
N SER A 34 -28.46 -10.43 -27.77
CA SER A 34 -27.54 -10.13 -26.68
C SER A 34 -26.27 -10.99 -26.69
N GLY A 35 -26.33 -12.17 -27.34
CA GLY A 35 -25.28 -13.19 -27.24
C GLY A 35 -25.25 -13.93 -25.88
N LEU A 36 -26.21 -13.64 -24.99
CA LEU A 36 -26.26 -14.19 -23.65
C LEU A 36 -27.41 -15.18 -23.46
N ARG A 37 -27.13 -16.28 -22.78
CA ARG A 37 -28.11 -17.28 -22.38
C ARG A 37 -29.02 -16.78 -21.25
N ILE A 38 -28.44 -15.95 -20.35
CA ILE A 38 -29.10 -15.37 -19.17
C ILE A 38 -29.17 -13.86 -19.39
N ASN A 39 -30.35 -13.34 -19.72
CA ASN A 39 -30.59 -11.92 -19.88
C ASN A 39 -31.34 -11.32 -18.69
N ARG A 40 -32.17 -12.15 -18.04
CA ARG A 40 -33.03 -11.72 -16.92
C ARG A 40 -32.91 -12.70 -15.76
N ALA A 41 -33.20 -12.20 -14.54
CA ALA A 41 -33.21 -13.05 -13.34
C ALA A 41 -34.21 -14.21 -13.45
N ALA A 42 -35.26 -14.07 -14.29
CA ALA A 42 -36.25 -15.12 -14.53
C ALA A 42 -35.72 -16.27 -15.42
N ASP A 43 -34.61 -16.07 -16.16
CA ASP A 43 -34.03 -17.11 -17.01
C ASP A 43 -33.24 -18.14 -16.16
N ASP A 44 -32.42 -17.66 -15.25
CA ASP A 44 -31.66 -18.46 -14.29
C ASP A 44 -31.14 -17.54 -13.13
N ALA A 45 -31.87 -17.50 -12.03
CA ALA A 45 -31.53 -16.65 -10.88
C ALA A 45 -30.20 -17.07 -10.20
N ALA A 46 -29.91 -18.37 -10.17
CA ALA A 46 -28.68 -18.89 -9.58
C ALA A 46 -27.47 -18.57 -10.47
N GLY A 47 -27.59 -18.86 -11.77
CA GLY A 47 -26.58 -18.53 -12.76
C GLY A 47 -26.27 -17.04 -12.84
N LEU A 48 -27.31 -16.19 -12.77
CA LEU A 48 -27.14 -14.73 -12.74
C LEU A 48 -26.35 -14.29 -11.50
N SER A 49 -26.74 -14.78 -10.30
CA SER A 49 -26.05 -14.43 -9.06
C SER A 49 -24.56 -14.80 -9.08
N ILE A 50 -24.25 -16.03 -9.58
CA ILE A 50 -22.87 -16.48 -9.71
C ILE A 50 -22.11 -15.63 -10.73
N SER A 51 -22.73 -15.34 -11.90
CA SER A 51 -22.08 -14.56 -12.98
C SER A 51 -21.79 -13.12 -12.54
N GLU A 52 -22.68 -12.47 -11.81
CA GLU A 52 -22.46 -11.13 -11.27
C GLU A 52 -21.35 -11.14 -10.21
N GLY A 53 -21.25 -12.19 -9.37
CA GLY A 53 -20.14 -12.40 -8.45
C GLY A 53 -18.79 -12.54 -9.19
N LEU A 54 -18.74 -13.36 -10.24
CA LEU A 54 -17.55 -13.53 -11.08
C LEU A 54 -17.17 -12.22 -11.79
N LYS A 55 -18.15 -11.50 -12.35
CA LYS A 55 -17.95 -10.20 -12.99
C LYS A 55 -17.36 -9.16 -12.04
N SER A 56 -17.86 -9.12 -10.80
CA SER A 56 -17.30 -8.25 -9.75
C SER A 56 -15.84 -8.61 -9.46
N GLN A 57 -15.52 -9.91 -9.34
CA GLN A 57 -14.14 -10.37 -9.14
C GLN A 57 -13.23 -10.03 -10.32
N VAL A 58 -13.67 -10.25 -11.55
CA VAL A 58 -12.92 -9.89 -12.78
C VAL A 58 -12.67 -8.38 -12.83
N GLY A 59 -13.68 -7.57 -12.48
CA GLY A 59 -13.54 -6.12 -12.35
C GLY A 59 -12.50 -5.73 -11.31
N GLY A 60 -12.58 -6.33 -10.11
CA GLY A 60 -11.64 -6.11 -9.02
C GLY A 60 -10.21 -6.50 -9.40
N LEU A 61 -10.00 -7.66 -10.04
CA LEU A 61 -8.68 -8.10 -10.51
C LEU A 61 -8.12 -7.17 -11.61
N THR A 62 -8.98 -6.61 -12.46
CA THR A 62 -8.54 -5.65 -13.49
C THR A 62 -8.01 -4.36 -12.87
N VAL A 63 -8.65 -3.88 -11.79
CA VAL A 63 -8.15 -2.73 -11.02
C VAL A 63 -6.89 -3.10 -10.26
N ALA A 64 -6.85 -4.30 -9.64
CA ALA A 64 -5.70 -4.80 -8.90
C ALA A 64 -4.42 -4.88 -9.76
N ALA A 65 -4.55 -5.33 -11.01
CA ALA A 65 -3.42 -5.37 -11.96
C ALA A 65 -2.89 -3.95 -12.26
N ARG A 66 -3.77 -2.95 -12.41
CA ARG A 66 -3.35 -1.55 -12.57
C ARG A 66 -2.66 -1.00 -11.32
N ASN A 67 -3.23 -1.26 -10.14
CA ASN A 67 -2.63 -0.84 -8.88
C ASN A 67 -1.22 -1.46 -8.68
N ALA A 68 -1.02 -2.69 -9.14
CA ALA A 68 0.30 -3.32 -9.12
C ALA A 68 1.29 -2.62 -10.06
N GLN A 69 0.85 -2.19 -11.24
CA GLN A 69 1.66 -1.39 -12.18
C GLN A 69 2.01 -0.02 -11.60
N ASP A 70 1.05 0.63 -10.92
CA ASP A 70 1.30 1.88 -10.20
C ASP A 70 2.34 1.66 -9.08
N GLY A 71 2.24 0.53 -8.35
CA GLY A 71 3.21 0.14 -7.34
C GLY A 71 4.62 -0.04 -7.92
N ILE A 72 4.75 -0.67 -9.09
CA ILE A 72 6.04 -0.78 -9.80
C ILE A 72 6.58 0.60 -10.13
N SER A 73 5.75 1.52 -10.63
CA SER A 73 6.17 2.87 -11.00
C SER A 73 6.69 3.67 -9.78
N VAL A 74 6.04 3.50 -8.62
CA VAL A 74 6.49 4.09 -7.35
C VAL A 74 7.85 3.53 -6.94
N VAL A 75 8.02 2.20 -7.00
CA VAL A 75 9.28 1.53 -6.66
C VAL A 75 10.40 1.97 -7.59
N GLN A 76 10.17 2.04 -8.89
CA GLN A 76 11.15 2.50 -9.89
C GLN A 76 11.55 3.97 -9.67
N THR A 77 10.59 4.84 -9.31
CA THR A 77 10.88 6.23 -8.99
C THR A 77 11.78 6.34 -7.75
N ALA A 78 11.51 5.57 -6.70
CA ALA A 78 12.34 5.52 -5.50
C ALA A 78 13.73 4.94 -5.81
N GLU A 79 13.81 3.88 -6.60
CA GLU A 79 15.07 3.25 -7.00
C GLU A 79 15.94 4.20 -7.84
N GLY A 80 15.34 4.99 -8.73
CA GLY A 80 16.05 6.01 -9.49
C GLY A 80 16.74 7.02 -8.58
N GLY A 81 16.03 7.56 -7.57
CA GLY A 81 16.61 8.46 -6.58
C GLY A 81 17.67 7.80 -5.69
N LEU A 82 17.51 6.52 -5.34
CA LEU A 82 18.53 5.77 -4.59
C LEU A 82 19.76 5.45 -5.43
N THR A 83 19.64 5.30 -6.74
CA THR A 83 20.76 5.10 -7.64
C THR A 83 21.66 6.34 -7.70
N GLU A 84 21.06 7.52 -7.83
CA GLU A 84 21.80 8.79 -7.75
C GLU A 84 22.40 9.00 -6.35
N THR A 85 21.64 8.69 -5.29
CA THR A 85 22.16 8.72 -3.91
C THR A 85 23.40 7.84 -3.75
N HIS A 86 23.37 6.62 -4.30
CA HIS A 86 24.50 5.70 -4.26
C HIS A 86 25.73 6.26 -4.99
N SER A 87 25.55 6.85 -6.17
CA SER A 87 26.61 7.46 -6.95
C SER A 87 27.28 8.64 -6.23
N ILE A 88 26.46 9.48 -5.57
CA ILE A 88 26.96 10.60 -4.76
C ILE A 88 27.75 10.08 -3.55
N LEU A 89 27.24 9.08 -2.84
CA LEU A 89 27.93 8.47 -1.70
C LEU A 89 29.27 7.86 -2.12
N GLN A 90 29.36 7.21 -3.28
CA GLN A 90 30.62 6.72 -3.82
C GLN A 90 31.60 7.87 -4.10
N ARG A 91 31.14 8.97 -4.69
CA ARG A 91 31.98 10.15 -4.91
C ARG A 91 32.48 10.75 -3.59
N MET A 92 31.61 10.84 -2.58
CA MET A 92 32.00 11.30 -1.23
C MET A 92 33.03 10.37 -0.59
N ARG A 93 32.91 9.06 -0.81
CA ARG A 93 33.87 8.08 -0.34
C ARG A 93 35.24 8.29 -0.98
N ASP A 94 35.29 8.53 -2.28
CA ASP A 94 36.54 8.81 -3.01
C ASP A 94 37.23 10.08 -2.48
N LEU A 95 36.44 11.13 -2.20
CA LEU A 95 36.91 12.35 -1.56
C LEU A 95 37.47 12.09 -0.16
N ALA A 96 36.79 11.22 0.64
CA ALA A 96 37.25 10.84 1.95
C ALA A 96 38.60 10.08 1.90
N VAL A 97 38.75 9.16 0.93
CA VAL A 97 40.00 8.45 0.71
C VAL A 97 41.12 9.44 0.31
N GLN A 98 40.81 10.39 -0.57
CA GLN A 98 41.76 11.44 -0.99
C GLN A 98 42.16 12.29 0.24
N ALA A 99 41.23 12.71 1.07
CA ALA A 99 41.49 13.53 2.27
C ALA A 99 42.34 12.80 3.33
N GLY A 100 42.27 11.46 3.39
CA GLY A 100 43.04 10.62 4.28
C GLY A 100 44.54 10.58 3.99
N ASN A 101 44.98 11.13 2.87
CA ASN A 101 46.40 11.17 2.52
C ASN A 101 47.09 12.39 3.19
N ASP A 102 48.15 12.15 3.92
CA ASP A 102 48.94 13.19 4.61
C ASP A 102 49.71 14.13 3.68
N SER A 103 49.77 13.83 2.39
CA SER A 103 50.29 14.79 1.38
C SER A 103 49.38 16.00 1.16
N ASN A 104 48.11 15.96 1.63
CA ASN A 104 47.18 17.07 1.54
C ASN A 104 47.42 18.09 2.66
N ASN A 105 47.58 19.33 2.25
CA ASN A 105 47.62 20.46 3.18
C ASN A 105 46.19 20.89 3.60
N ALA A 106 46.09 21.82 4.55
CA ALA A 106 44.78 22.30 5.06
C ALA A 106 43.89 22.86 3.92
N ALA A 107 44.47 23.65 2.99
CA ALA A 107 43.73 24.23 1.88
C ALA A 107 43.15 23.16 0.91
N SER A 108 43.92 22.08 0.66
CA SER A 108 43.43 20.94 -0.14
C SER A 108 42.28 20.19 0.55
N ARG A 109 42.37 19.99 1.86
CA ARG A 109 41.32 19.35 2.66
C ARG A 109 40.07 20.22 2.75
N ASP A 110 40.21 21.55 2.82
CA ASP A 110 39.09 22.50 2.78
C ASP A 110 38.37 22.47 1.43
N ALA A 111 39.10 22.35 0.32
CA ALA A 111 38.50 22.19 -1.01
C ALA A 111 37.71 20.87 -1.11
N ILE A 112 38.27 19.77 -0.61
CA ILE A 112 37.58 18.47 -0.55
C ILE A 112 36.32 18.57 0.31
N LYS A 113 36.39 19.22 1.47
CA LYS A 113 35.25 19.46 2.35
C LYS A 113 34.14 20.25 1.63
N THR A 114 34.52 21.31 0.91
CA THR A 114 33.54 22.13 0.17
C THR A 114 32.80 21.30 -0.90
N GLU A 115 33.51 20.44 -1.65
CA GLU A 115 32.86 19.53 -2.61
C GLU A 115 31.93 18.54 -1.88
N SER A 116 32.38 17.96 -0.78
CA SER A 116 31.56 17.04 0.03
C SER A 116 30.28 17.71 0.57
N ASP A 117 30.39 18.95 1.07
CA ASP A 117 29.25 19.72 1.57
C ASP A 117 28.21 19.98 0.45
N GLN A 118 28.67 20.27 -0.78
CA GLN A 118 27.78 20.42 -1.94
C GLN A 118 27.09 19.09 -2.31
N LEU A 119 27.81 17.98 -2.25
CA LEU A 119 27.24 16.64 -2.48
C LEU A 119 26.20 16.27 -1.41
N GLN A 120 26.42 16.66 -0.16
CA GLN A 120 25.41 16.48 0.90
C GLN A 120 24.16 17.31 0.65
N GLN A 121 24.29 18.56 0.19
CA GLN A 121 23.16 19.39 -0.20
C GLN A 121 22.37 18.75 -1.35
N GLU A 122 23.05 18.17 -2.33
CA GLU A 122 22.43 17.47 -3.45
C GLU A 122 21.68 16.21 -2.99
N LEU A 123 22.22 15.44 -2.03
CA LEU A 123 21.50 14.34 -1.39
C LEU A 123 20.21 14.82 -0.73
N GLY A 124 20.25 15.96 -0.01
CA GLY A 124 19.07 16.58 0.60
C GLY A 124 18.04 17.00 -0.44
N ARG A 125 18.51 17.53 -1.58
CA ARG A 125 17.64 17.90 -2.70
C ARG A 125 16.97 16.65 -3.31
N ILE A 126 17.71 15.57 -3.55
CA ILE A 126 17.18 14.30 -4.06
C ILE A 126 16.13 13.73 -3.08
N ALA A 127 16.44 13.73 -1.77
CA ALA A 127 15.49 13.29 -0.75
C ALA A 127 14.16 14.03 -0.81
N SER A 128 14.21 15.35 -1.01
CA SER A 128 13.02 16.21 -1.01
C SER A 128 12.28 16.23 -2.34
N SER A 129 13.00 16.11 -3.46
CA SER A 129 12.42 16.20 -4.81
C SER A 129 11.85 14.86 -5.30
N THR A 130 12.30 13.72 -4.76
CA THR A 130 11.81 12.41 -5.17
C THR A 130 10.44 12.13 -4.55
N ASN A 131 9.41 12.37 -5.34
CA ASN A 131 8.02 12.14 -4.93
C ASN A 131 7.24 11.46 -6.06
N PHE A 132 6.14 10.81 -5.69
CA PHE A 132 5.17 10.25 -6.62
C PHE A 132 3.78 10.72 -6.21
N ASN A 133 3.11 11.46 -7.08
CA ASN A 133 1.79 12.04 -6.85
C ASN A 133 1.69 12.79 -5.49
N GLY A 134 2.71 13.60 -5.16
CA GLY A 134 2.77 14.38 -3.92
C GLY A 134 3.21 13.59 -2.68
N THR A 135 3.41 12.29 -2.77
CA THR A 135 3.93 11.46 -1.68
C THR A 135 5.45 11.39 -1.79
N SER A 136 6.17 11.90 -0.79
CA SER A 136 7.62 11.79 -0.70
C SER A 136 8.03 10.33 -0.49
N LEU A 137 9.00 9.85 -1.27
CA LEU A 137 9.46 8.47 -1.24
C LEU A 137 10.75 8.28 -0.44
N LEU A 138 11.66 9.27 -0.46
CA LEU A 138 13.02 9.17 0.11
C LEU A 138 13.23 10.06 1.34
N ASN A 139 12.21 10.73 1.82
CA ASN A 139 12.28 11.65 2.94
C ASN A 139 11.32 11.27 4.07
N SER A 140 10.70 10.10 4.01
CA SER A 140 9.74 9.64 5.01
C SER A 140 9.97 8.17 5.40
N ASN A 141 9.43 7.78 6.57
CA ASN A 141 9.39 6.37 6.99
C ASN A 141 8.05 5.72 6.61
N ALA A 142 7.46 6.14 5.48
CA ALA A 142 6.14 5.69 5.08
C ALA A 142 6.17 4.24 4.60
N THR A 143 5.14 3.49 4.97
CA THR A 143 4.82 2.21 4.36
C THR A 143 3.61 2.39 3.45
N LEU A 144 3.80 2.21 2.16
CA LEU A 144 2.74 2.31 1.16
C LEU A 144 2.12 0.94 0.94
N LYS A 145 0.79 0.87 0.91
CA LYS A 145 0.05 -0.38 0.69
C LYS A 145 -0.65 -0.33 -0.66
N PHE A 146 -0.42 -1.34 -1.48
CA PHE A 146 -1.02 -1.47 -2.81
C PHE A 146 -1.97 -2.67 -2.83
N GLN A 147 -3.21 -2.45 -3.21
CA GLN A 147 -4.23 -3.48 -3.35
C GLN A 147 -4.03 -4.22 -4.67
N VAL A 148 -3.54 -5.47 -4.60
CA VAL A 148 -3.19 -6.31 -5.76
C VAL A 148 -4.10 -7.53 -5.91
N GLY A 149 -5.15 -7.60 -5.12
CA GLY A 149 -6.19 -8.64 -5.19
C GLY A 149 -7.58 -8.05 -5.12
N ALA A 150 -8.58 -8.82 -5.53
CA ALA A 150 -9.99 -8.40 -5.55
C ALA A 150 -10.65 -8.39 -4.16
N ASN A 151 -10.03 -9.03 -3.16
CA ASN A 151 -10.60 -9.19 -1.83
C ASN A 151 -10.11 -8.10 -0.88
N GLY A 152 -10.88 -7.81 0.17
CA GLY A 152 -10.54 -6.81 1.19
C GLY A 152 -9.64 -7.32 2.33
N ASP A 153 -8.92 -8.41 2.15
CA ASP A 153 -8.04 -9.01 3.14
C ASP A 153 -6.58 -8.51 3.04
N ALA A 154 -5.80 -8.73 4.08
CA ALA A 154 -4.40 -8.32 4.13
C ALA A 154 -3.52 -9.07 3.10
N ASN A 155 -3.91 -10.28 2.69
CA ASN A 155 -3.19 -11.08 1.70
C ASN A 155 -3.33 -10.51 0.28
N SER A 156 -4.37 -9.69 0.06
CA SER A 156 -4.62 -8.99 -1.19
C SER A 156 -3.82 -7.68 -1.32
N GLN A 157 -2.92 -7.39 -0.35
CA GLN A 157 -2.11 -6.16 -0.34
C GLN A 157 -0.60 -6.48 -0.39
N ILE A 158 0.15 -5.67 -1.12
CA ILE A 158 1.62 -5.63 -1.06
C ILE A 158 2.00 -4.34 -0.36
N SER A 159 2.77 -4.46 0.73
CA SER A 159 3.32 -3.33 1.47
C SER A 159 4.73 -3.03 0.97
N VAL A 160 4.98 -1.76 0.62
CA VAL A 160 6.29 -1.21 0.27
C VAL A 160 6.78 -0.39 1.46
N ASP A 161 7.73 -0.91 2.20
CA ASP A 161 8.36 -0.21 3.32
C ASP A 161 9.53 0.63 2.81
N LEU A 162 9.40 1.95 2.92
CA LEU A 162 10.41 2.93 2.51
C LEU A 162 11.29 3.40 3.67
N SER A 163 11.14 2.84 4.87
CA SER A 163 11.91 3.26 6.05
C SER A 163 13.42 3.08 5.86
N GLY A 164 13.84 2.01 5.17
CA GLY A 164 15.23 1.77 4.80
C GLY A 164 15.76 2.65 3.65
N ALA A 165 14.86 3.30 2.91
CA ALA A 165 15.19 4.17 1.78
C ALA A 165 15.21 5.66 2.15
N ASN A 166 15.15 6.00 3.43
CA ASN A 166 15.10 7.38 3.89
C ASN A 166 16.47 8.09 3.76
N VAL A 167 16.62 8.82 2.65
CA VAL A 167 17.85 9.56 2.33
C VAL A 167 18.04 10.78 3.24
N SER A 168 16.96 11.39 3.77
CA SER A 168 17.10 12.46 4.76
C SER A 168 17.86 12.02 5.99
N LYS A 169 17.61 10.82 6.50
CA LYS A 169 18.38 10.26 7.63
C LYS A 169 19.84 10.01 7.26
N ILE A 170 20.11 9.65 6.01
CA ILE A 170 21.49 9.50 5.52
C ILE A 170 22.18 10.86 5.55
N VAL A 171 21.52 11.90 5.05
CA VAL A 171 22.05 13.28 5.08
C VAL A 171 22.29 13.75 6.50
N ASP A 172 21.35 13.52 7.43
CA ASP A 172 21.51 13.87 8.84
C ASP A 172 22.71 13.16 9.48
N ASN A 173 22.93 11.88 9.16
CA ASN A 173 24.08 11.12 9.63
C ASN A 173 25.42 11.65 9.04
N LEU A 174 25.43 12.09 7.79
CA LEU A 174 26.62 12.61 7.12
C LEU A 174 26.94 14.07 7.51
N ALA A 175 25.90 14.87 7.78
CA ALA A 175 26.05 16.28 8.18
C ALA A 175 26.58 16.44 9.61
N GLY A 176 26.74 15.34 10.34
CA GLY A 176 27.08 15.43 11.77
C GLY A 176 25.91 15.96 12.61
N GLY A 177 24.72 15.90 12.10
CA GLY A 177 23.55 15.91 12.93
C GLY A 177 23.66 14.72 13.85
N SER A 178 23.83 14.99 15.13
CA SER A 178 24.00 14.01 16.18
C SER A 178 23.05 12.83 15.94
N SER A 179 23.60 11.69 15.47
CA SER A 179 22.93 10.40 15.69
C SER A 179 23.02 10.19 17.19
N THR A 180 22.18 10.89 17.90
CA THR A 180 22.14 10.80 19.35
C THR A 180 21.81 9.37 19.72
N THR A 181 22.81 8.66 20.19
CA THR A 181 22.57 7.68 21.22
C THR A 181 21.96 8.44 22.41
N GLY A 182 20.75 8.89 22.35
CA GLY A 182 20.01 9.77 23.25
C GLY A 182 20.69 10.05 24.60
N THR A 183 20.28 11.06 25.28
CA THR A 183 20.79 11.34 26.61
C THR A 183 20.19 10.34 27.58
N LYS A 184 21.07 9.63 28.32
CA LYS A 184 20.69 8.64 29.32
C LYS A 184 20.40 9.33 30.64
N PHE A 185 19.22 9.13 31.18
CA PHE A 185 18.79 9.59 32.47
C PHE A 185 18.59 8.38 33.38
N ASP A 186 19.39 8.29 34.46
CA ASP A 186 19.29 7.20 35.42
C ASP A 186 18.21 7.51 36.47
N ILE A 187 17.39 6.51 36.77
CA ILE A 187 16.32 6.58 37.76
C ILE A 187 16.65 5.59 38.86
N ALA A 188 17.20 6.12 39.95
CA ALA A 188 17.58 5.30 41.09
C ALA A 188 16.38 4.84 41.92
N ASP A 189 15.32 5.63 41.98
CA ASP A 189 14.11 5.35 42.74
C ASP A 189 12.89 5.92 42.02
N ILE A 190 12.13 5.03 41.37
CA ILE A 190 10.97 5.41 40.61
C ILE A 190 9.85 6.04 41.45
N SER A 191 9.76 5.68 42.73
CA SER A 191 8.75 6.21 43.64
C SER A 191 8.92 7.71 43.95
N LYS A 192 10.08 8.28 43.65
CA LYS A 192 10.37 9.70 43.82
C LYS A 192 10.13 10.54 42.55
N VAL A 193 9.86 9.89 41.44
CA VAL A 193 9.62 10.61 40.18
C VAL A 193 8.29 11.33 40.26
N ALA A 194 8.32 12.66 40.05
CA ALA A 194 7.15 13.51 40.18
C ALA A 194 7.24 14.79 39.34
N GLY A 195 6.10 15.35 39.06
CA GLY A 195 5.94 16.69 38.49
C GLY A 195 6.19 16.76 36.98
N LYS A 196 6.53 17.95 36.53
CA LYS A 196 6.82 18.23 35.12
C LYS A 196 8.27 17.90 34.79
N ALA A 197 8.51 17.26 33.65
CA ALA A 197 9.83 17.03 33.11
C ALA A 197 10.14 18.08 32.04
N SER A 198 11.38 18.58 32.04
CA SER A 198 11.86 19.55 31.04
C SER A 198 13.09 18.97 30.34
N PHE A 199 13.02 18.92 29.04
CA PHE A 199 14.10 18.43 28.16
C PHE A 199 14.50 19.55 27.19
N GLU A 200 15.80 19.72 27.01
CA GLU A 200 16.33 20.71 26.08
C GLU A 200 16.91 20.00 24.86
N VAL A 201 16.63 20.53 23.70
CA VAL A 201 17.22 20.06 22.44
C VAL A 201 17.99 21.20 21.79
N THR A 202 19.26 20.94 21.48
CA THR A 202 20.12 21.88 20.78
C THR A 202 20.39 21.37 19.37
N LYS A 203 20.05 22.17 18.34
CA LYS A 203 20.37 21.86 16.95
C LYS A 203 20.87 23.13 16.26
N GLY A 204 22.06 23.03 15.64
CA GLY A 204 22.65 24.17 14.92
C GLY A 204 22.97 25.40 15.79
N GLY A 205 23.17 25.23 17.09
CA GLY A 205 23.42 26.30 18.07
C GLY A 205 22.14 26.93 18.64
N GLU A 206 20.96 26.52 18.22
CA GLU A 206 19.69 26.95 18.79
C GLU A 206 19.20 25.90 19.79
N THR A 207 18.84 26.34 21.00
CA THR A 207 18.33 25.47 22.06
C THR A 207 16.85 25.71 22.25
N THR A 208 16.07 24.64 22.15
CA THR A 208 14.63 24.66 22.39
C THR A 208 14.33 23.82 23.63
N THR A 209 13.64 24.40 24.61
CA THR A 209 13.19 23.71 25.82
C THR A 209 11.76 23.21 25.63
N VAL A 210 11.53 21.93 25.86
CA VAL A 210 10.22 21.29 25.82
C VAL A 210 9.85 20.80 27.21
N GLN A 211 8.74 21.29 27.73
CA GLN A 211 8.22 20.89 29.03
C GLN A 211 6.99 20.00 28.88
N THR A 212 6.96 18.89 29.61
CA THR A 212 5.78 18.01 29.66
C THR A 212 4.65 18.65 30.49
N ALA A 213 3.44 18.13 30.32
CA ALA A 213 2.39 18.33 31.33
C ALA A 213 2.86 17.74 32.70
N ASP A 214 2.07 17.99 33.71
CA ASP A 214 2.33 17.38 35.03
C ASP A 214 2.07 15.87 34.94
N LEU A 215 3.13 15.07 35.16
CA LEU A 215 3.08 13.62 35.01
C LEU A 215 2.61 12.92 36.32
N GLY A 216 2.32 13.67 37.36
CA GLY A 216 1.76 13.20 38.63
C GLY A 216 2.67 13.39 39.86
N ALA A 217 2.13 13.05 41.01
CA ALA A 217 2.84 13.13 42.29
C ALA A 217 3.84 11.97 42.48
N ALA A 218 4.74 12.08 43.45
CA ALA A 218 5.63 11.00 43.82
C ALA A 218 4.84 9.73 44.19
N GLY A 219 5.28 8.58 43.71
CA GLY A 219 4.60 7.30 43.86
C GLY A 219 3.51 7.01 42.82
N THR A 220 3.35 7.84 41.80
CA THR A 220 2.41 7.59 40.68
C THR A 220 2.89 6.46 39.77
N PHE A 221 4.20 6.24 39.67
CA PHE A 221 4.79 5.25 38.78
C PHE A 221 5.32 4.04 39.55
N ASP A 222 4.86 2.84 39.20
CA ASP A 222 5.31 1.57 39.74
C ASP A 222 6.56 1.02 39.04
N SER A 223 6.90 1.58 37.86
CA SER A 223 8.05 1.13 37.06
C SER A 223 8.60 2.22 36.16
N VAL A 224 9.89 2.09 35.80
CA VAL A 224 10.52 2.96 34.79
C VAL A 224 9.82 2.86 33.43
N GLN A 225 9.24 1.71 33.12
CA GLN A 225 8.45 1.54 31.91
C GLN A 225 7.17 2.40 31.95
N GLY A 226 6.46 2.42 33.09
CA GLY A 226 5.26 3.24 33.25
C GLY A 226 5.57 4.73 33.11
N TYR A 227 6.68 5.21 33.62
CA TYR A 227 7.14 6.58 33.42
C TYR A 227 7.48 6.88 31.96
N ALA A 228 8.19 5.97 31.27
CA ALA A 228 8.48 6.12 29.83
C ALA A 228 7.22 6.15 28.98
N ASP A 229 6.20 5.37 29.32
CA ASP A 229 4.93 5.34 28.59
C ASP A 229 4.11 6.61 28.83
N ALA A 230 4.18 7.19 30.05
CA ALA A 230 3.59 8.51 30.34
C ALA A 230 4.27 9.62 29.53
N LEU A 231 5.61 9.59 29.39
CA LEU A 231 6.33 10.53 28.51
C LEU A 231 5.91 10.37 27.05
N LYS A 232 5.73 9.16 26.55
CA LYS A 232 5.25 8.92 25.17
C LYS A 232 3.82 9.41 24.94
N ALA A 233 2.99 9.34 25.97
CA ALA A 233 1.60 9.81 25.91
C ALA A 233 1.49 11.35 25.97
N ASP A 234 2.52 12.04 26.49
CA ASP A 234 2.55 13.50 26.53
C ASP A 234 2.69 14.10 25.12
N ALA A 235 1.74 14.97 24.75
CA ALA A 235 1.67 15.55 23.42
C ALA A 235 2.82 16.52 23.10
N ASN A 236 3.42 17.16 24.11
CA ASN A 236 4.55 18.07 23.93
C ASN A 236 5.85 17.28 23.76
N PHE A 237 6.02 16.24 24.58
CA PHE A 237 7.20 15.39 24.54
C PHE A 237 7.25 14.57 23.23
N SER A 238 6.17 13.89 22.88
CA SER A 238 6.14 12.97 21.73
C SER A 238 6.36 13.65 20.37
N LYS A 239 6.06 14.95 20.24
CA LYS A 239 6.39 15.74 19.05
C LYS A 239 7.89 15.93 18.84
N SER A 240 8.64 16.08 19.94
CA SER A 240 10.04 16.49 19.89
C SER A 240 11.02 15.38 20.28
N PHE A 241 10.56 14.39 21.03
CA PHE A 241 11.41 13.34 21.58
C PHE A 241 10.81 11.95 21.44
N THR A 242 11.70 10.95 21.41
CA THR A 242 11.41 9.53 21.64
C THR A 242 12.09 9.08 22.91
N VAL A 243 11.49 8.13 23.64
CA VAL A 243 12.05 7.57 24.87
C VAL A 243 12.12 6.05 24.81
N THR A 244 13.26 5.50 25.26
CA THR A 244 13.48 4.06 25.43
C THR A 244 13.91 3.78 26.87
N VAL A 245 13.52 2.61 27.41
CA VAL A 245 13.89 2.20 28.78
C VAL A 245 15.19 1.43 28.74
N ASN A 246 16.11 1.85 29.61
CA ASN A 246 17.36 1.13 29.87
C ASN A 246 17.09 0.05 30.90
N LYS A 247 17.51 -1.18 30.60
CA LYS A 247 17.36 -2.34 31.47
C LYS A 247 18.74 -2.86 31.94
N ASP A 248 18.79 -3.36 33.15
CA ASP A 248 19.96 -4.10 33.65
C ASP A 248 20.00 -5.54 33.08
N ALA A 249 21.02 -6.30 33.48
CA ALA A 249 21.19 -7.68 33.07
C ALA A 249 20.03 -8.60 33.52
N ASN A 250 19.26 -8.19 34.53
CA ASN A 250 18.12 -8.92 35.07
C ASN A 250 16.78 -8.45 34.44
N GLY A 251 16.82 -7.47 33.53
CA GLY A 251 15.64 -6.91 32.86
C GLY A 251 14.91 -5.80 33.62
N ALA A 252 15.41 -5.39 34.78
CA ALA A 252 14.86 -4.28 35.55
C ALA A 252 15.21 -2.93 34.89
N GLY A 253 14.23 -2.01 34.84
CA GLY A 253 14.44 -0.67 34.30
C GLY A 253 15.32 0.17 35.24
N THR A 254 16.48 0.63 34.74
CA THR A 254 17.45 1.45 35.51
C THR A 254 17.39 2.93 35.13
N GLY A 255 16.69 3.27 34.05
CA GLY A 255 16.59 4.64 33.55
C GLY A 255 15.97 4.71 32.18
N ILE A 256 15.97 5.91 31.61
CA ILE A 256 15.45 6.17 30.28
C ILE A 256 16.54 6.78 29.40
N THR A 257 16.47 6.52 28.11
CA THR A 257 17.25 7.24 27.08
C THR A 257 16.29 8.07 26.23
N VAL A 258 16.49 9.39 26.22
CA VAL A 258 15.69 10.35 25.47
C VAL A 258 16.46 10.77 24.24
N THR A 259 15.81 10.66 23.07
CA THR A 259 16.38 11.01 21.76
C THR A 259 15.51 12.07 21.09
N ALA A 260 16.12 13.11 20.55
CA ALA A 260 15.39 14.15 19.83
C ALA A 260 14.96 13.68 18.43
N ASN A 261 13.69 13.89 18.08
CA ASN A 261 13.14 13.51 16.77
C ASN A 261 13.73 14.32 15.61
N ASN A 262 14.23 15.52 15.90
CA ASN A 262 14.87 16.41 14.93
C ASN A 262 16.38 16.14 14.74
N GLY A 263 16.94 15.14 15.45
CA GLY A 263 18.37 14.81 15.41
C GLY A 263 19.26 15.81 16.17
N GLY A 264 18.70 16.71 16.99
CA GLY A 264 19.46 17.61 17.86
C GLY A 264 19.99 16.89 19.12
N ASP A 265 21.00 17.50 19.77
CA ASP A 265 21.52 17.00 21.05
C ASP A 265 20.51 17.27 22.16
N VAL A 266 20.15 16.22 22.89
CA VAL A 266 19.33 16.38 24.09
C VAL A 266 20.26 16.82 25.23
N ALA A 267 20.15 18.07 25.63
CA ALA A 267 20.91 18.60 26.73
C ALA A 267 20.36 18.08 28.07
N VAL A 268 21.22 18.11 29.08
CA VAL A 268 20.87 17.79 30.46
C VAL A 268 19.98 18.90 31.00
N GLY A 269 18.64 18.76 30.79
CA GLY A 269 17.65 19.62 31.43
C GLY A 269 17.31 19.15 32.84
N THR A 270 16.27 19.69 33.41
CA THR A 270 15.68 19.21 34.69
C THR A 270 14.60 18.15 34.33
N PRO A 271 14.97 16.86 34.26
CA PRO A 271 14.07 15.82 33.74
C PRO A 271 12.97 15.43 34.76
N GLY A 272 12.71 16.25 35.74
CA GLY A 272 11.76 16.03 36.82
C GLY A 272 12.40 15.61 38.13
N THR A 273 11.65 15.69 39.24
CA THR A 273 12.12 15.25 40.56
C THR A 273 12.32 13.74 40.54
N GLY A 274 13.42 13.23 41.11
CA GLY A 274 13.70 11.78 41.18
C GLY A 274 14.39 11.18 39.95
N VAL A 275 14.60 11.94 38.89
CA VAL A 275 15.40 11.54 37.73
C VAL A 275 16.76 12.22 37.82
N ALA A 276 17.85 11.44 37.82
CA ALA A 276 19.20 11.99 37.87
C ALA A 276 19.52 12.77 36.60
N GLY A 277 20.32 13.82 36.71
CA GLY A 277 20.78 14.61 35.55
C GLY A 277 21.40 13.69 34.49
N GLY A 278 20.99 13.89 33.26
CA GLY A 278 21.33 12.98 32.15
C GLY A 278 22.83 12.94 31.86
N THR A 279 23.36 11.77 31.65
CA THR A 279 24.65 11.60 31.01
C THR A 279 24.41 11.69 29.50
N ALA A 280 24.91 12.75 28.89
CA ALA A 280 24.90 12.82 27.42
C ALA A 280 25.52 11.52 26.89
N GLY A 281 24.78 10.78 26.10
CA GLY A 281 25.35 9.66 25.35
C GLY A 281 26.54 10.21 24.58
N ALA A 282 27.57 9.39 24.40
CA ALA A 282 28.74 9.81 23.62
C ALA A 282 28.23 10.49 22.35
N THR A 283 28.47 11.77 22.25
CA THR A 283 28.25 12.52 21.01
C THR A 283 29.10 11.80 19.98
N SER A 284 28.44 11.00 19.16
CA SER A 284 29.03 10.68 17.89
C SER A 284 29.02 12.00 17.13
N THR A 285 30.02 12.81 17.40
CA THR A 285 30.43 13.92 16.56
C THR A 285 30.96 13.32 15.25
N GLY A 286 30.06 12.71 14.50
CA GLY A 286 30.39 11.89 13.38
C GLY A 286 29.69 12.35 12.13
N GLY A 287 29.76 13.64 11.84
CA GLY A 287 29.63 14.11 10.46
C GLY A 287 30.90 13.78 9.68
N VAL A 288 30.77 13.79 8.36
CA VAL A 288 31.89 13.67 7.46
C VAL A 288 32.87 14.85 7.73
N ALA A 289 34.07 14.56 8.18
CA ALA A 289 35.10 15.54 8.48
C ALA A 289 36.42 15.13 7.84
N PHE A 290 37.13 16.12 7.29
CA PHE A 290 38.35 15.90 6.52
C PHE A 290 39.55 16.67 7.06
N ASP A 291 39.42 17.31 8.23
CA ASP A 291 40.46 18.17 8.83
C ASP A 291 41.75 17.40 9.11
N THR A 292 41.65 16.11 9.46
CA THR A 292 42.79 15.22 9.72
C THR A 292 42.62 13.87 9.03
N ALA A 293 43.73 13.14 8.86
CA ALA A 293 43.70 11.80 8.26
C ALA A 293 42.81 10.83 9.06
N ASP A 294 42.84 10.90 10.42
CA ASP A 294 42.02 10.05 11.30
C ASP A 294 40.52 10.32 11.11
N LYS A 295 40.13 11.60 11.01
CA LYS A 295 38.72 11.98 10.74
C LYS A 295 38.28 11.56 9.35
N ALA A 296 39.16 11.64 8.36
CA ALA A 296 38.89 11.14 7.01
C ALA A 296 38.66 9.61 7.03
N GLN A 297 39.43 8.85 7.80
CA GLN A 297 39.22 7.41 7.98
C GLN A 297 37.89 7.10 8.67
N ALA A 298 37.50 7.87 9.68
CA ALA A 298 36.20 7.73 10.34
C ALA A 298 35.06 8.05 9.34
N SER A 299 35.26 9.08 8.51
CA SER A 299 34.29 9.45 7.44
C SER A 299 34.13 8.36 6.40
N ILE A 300 35.21 7.65 5.99
CA ILE A 300 35.11 6.50 5.08
C ILE A 300 34.18 5.43 5.67
N LYS A 301 34.38 5.05 6.93
CA LYS A 301 33.52 4.04 7.60
C LYS A 301 32.07 4.46 7.65
N LEU A 302 31.81 5.72 8.01
CA LEU A 302 30.48 6.28 8.07
C LEU A 302 29.78 6.25 6.69
N ILE A 303 30.50 6.65 5.63
CA ILE A 303 29.98 6.62 4.27
C ILE A 303 29.73 5.18 3.79
N ASP A 304 30.65 4.25 4.10
CA ASP A 304 30.48 2.82 3.76
C ASP A 304 29.24 2.22 4.42
N GLU A 305 28.92 2.60 5.66
CA GLU A 305 27.67 2.20 6.34
C GLU A 305 26.44 2.75 5.61
N GLN A 306 26.49 4.01 5.14
CA GLN A 306 25.36 4.58 4.40
C GLN A 306 25.22 3.92 3.01
N ILE A 307 26.32 3.61 2.33
CA ILE A 307 26.31 2.85 1.05
C ILE A 307 25.67 1.47 1.26
N ALA A 308 26.03 0.78 2.34
CA ALA A 308 25.43 -0.52 2.67
C ALA A 308 23.92 -0.42 2.91
N LYS A 309 23.46 0.63 3.62
CA LYS A 309 22.01 0.88 3.84
C LYS A 309 21.28 1.13 2.53
N VAL A 310 21.81 1.99 1.66
CA VAL A 310 21.23 2.27 0.34
C VAL A 310 21.18 1.01 -0.51
N SER A 311 22.24 0.22 -0.52
CA SER A 311 22.30 -1.04 -1.27
C SER A 311 21.26 -2.05 -0.77
N SER A 312 21.08 -2.16 0.56
CA SER A 312 20.05 -3.01 1.16
C SER A 312 18.64 -2.52 0.81
N ALA A 313 18.41 -1.21 0.86
CA ALA A 313 17.13 -0.63 0.48
C ALA A 313 16.79 -0.92 -0.99
N ARG A 314 17.75 -0.74 -1.91
CA ARG A 314 17.59 -1.07 -3.33
C ARG A 314 17.29 -2.55 -3.55
N SER A 315 18.00 -3.43 -2.85
CA SER A 315 17.74 -4.88 -2.91
C SER A 315 16.31 -5.23 -2.46
N ASN A 316 15.84 -4.60 -1.38
CA ASN A 316 14.47 -4.80 -0.91
C ASN A 316 13.43 -4.28 -1.93
N LEU A 317 13.67 -3.12 -2.53
CA LEU A 317 12.79 -2.57 -3.57
C LEU A 317 12.76 -3.47 -4.81
N GLY A 318 13.91 -4.00 -5.24
CA GLY A 318 13.98 -4.98 -6.33
C GLY A 318 13.20 -6.26 -6.04
N ALA A 319 13.28 -6.77 -4.80
CA ALA A 319 12.48 -7.92 -4.38
C ALA A 319 10.98 -7.61 -4.39
N ILE A 320 10.57 -6.40 -3.98
CA ILE A 320 9.18 -5.96 -4.02
C ILE A 320 8.70 -5.83 -5.47
N GLN A 321 9.52 -5.32 -6.38
CA GLN A 321 9.19 -5.24 -7.80
C GLN A 321 8.90 -6.62 -8.38
N ASN A 322 9.75 -7.62 -8.11
CA ASN A 322 9.50 -8.99 -8.52
C ASN A 322 8.17 -9.54 -7.94
N ARG A 323 7.83 -9.18 -6.70
CA ARG A 323 6.54 -9.58 -6.10
C ARG A 323 5.35 -8.95 -6.83
N PHE A 324 5.45 -7.71 -7.27
CA PHE A 324 4.41 -7.07 -8.10
C PHE A 324 4.25 -7.77 -9.46
N ASP A 325 5.37 -8.10 -10.12
CA ASP A 325 5.34 -8.82 -11.40
C ASP A 325 4.66 -10.19 -11.26
N HIS A 326 5.00 -10.93 -10.20
CA HIS A 326 4.31 -12.20 -9.90
C HIS A 326 2.83 -11.99 -9.59
N ALA A 327 2.46 -10.95 -8.84
CA ALA A 327 1.07 -10.63 -8.54
C ALA A 327 0.29 -10.29 -9.82
N ILE A 328 0.85 -9.52 -10.74
CA ILE A 328 0.24 -9.21 -12.04
C ILE A 328 -0.01 -10.49 -12.84
N ASN A 329 0.99 -11.39 -12.92
CA ASN A 329 0.85 -12.64 -13.64
C ASN A 329 -0.25 -13.52 -13.06
N VAL A 330 -0.27 -13.71 -11.74
CA VAL A 330 -1.31 -14.49 -11.04
C VAL A 330 -2.70 -13.86 -11.25
N THR A 331 -2.78 -12.53 -11.13
CA THR A 331 -4.03 -11.77 -11.32
C THR A 331 -4.57 -11.92 -12.76
N ASN A 332 -3.69 -11.87 -13.76
CA ASN A 332 -4.08 -12.06 -15.17
C ASN A 332 -4.58 -13.47 -15.45
N VAL A 333 -3.90 -14.50 -14.94
CA VAL A 333 -4.35 -15.91 -15.08
C VAL A 333 -5.67 -16.13 -14.36
N ALA A 334 -5.83 -15.58 -13.15
CA ALA A 334 -7.09 -15.67 -12.41
C ALA A 334 -8.24 -14.97 -13.17
N LYS A 335 -7.99 -13.77 -13.70
CA LYS A 335 -8.96 -13.01 -14.51
C LYS A 335 -9.38 -13.80 -15.75
N GLU A 336 -8.46 -14.41 -16.48
CA GLU A 336 -8.74 -15.23 -17.65
C GLU A 336 -9.63 -16.42 -17.29
N ASN A 337 -9.28 -17.17 -16.24
CA ASN A 337 -10.06 -18.33 -15.79
C ASN A 337 -11.47 -17.93 -15.31
N LEU A 338 -11.61 -16.81 -14.59
CA LEU A 338 -12.90 -16.31 -14.13
C LEU A 338 -13.75 -15.81 -15.30
N THR A 339 -13.16 -15.14 -16.29
CA THR A 339 -13.84 -14.72 -17.51
C THR A 339 -14.33 -15.93 -18.32
N ALA A 340 -13.50 -16.97 -18.46
CA ALA A 340 -13.90 -18.21 -19.10
C ALA A 340 -15.00 -18.95 -18.34
N ALA A 341 -14.98 -18.91 -17.01
CA ALA A 341 -16.05 -19.47 -16.18
C ALA A 341 -17.36 -18.67 -16.33
N GLN A 342 -17.27 -17.34 -16.32
CA GLN A 342 -18.42 -16.45 -16.56
C GLN A 342 -19.02 -16.70 -17.93
N SER A 343 -18.22 -16.75 -18.99
CA SER A 343 -18.67 -17.04 -20.37
C SER A 343 -19.45 -18.35 -20.44
N ARG A 344 -18.96 -19.42 -19.82
CA ARG A 344 -19.67 -20.72 -19.77
C ARG A 344 -21.03 -20.64 -19.10
N ILE A 345 -21.23 -19.71 -18.18
CA ILE A 345 -22.51 -19.52 -17.49
C ILE A 345 -23.43 -18.61 -18.29
N THR A 346 -22.91 -17.53 -18.84
CA THR A 346 -23.73 -16.45 -19.41
C THR A 346 -23.88 -16.51 -20.92
N ASP A 347 -22.91 -17.06 -21.66
CA ASP A 347 -22.93 -16.97 -23.12
C ASP A 347 -23.82 -18.05 -23.73
N VAL A 348 -24.46 -17.70 -24.81
CA VAL A 348 -25.34 -18.60 -25.56
C VAL A 348 -24.57 -19.35 -26.66
N ASP A 349 -24.86 -20.63 -26.84
CA ASP A 349 -24.49 -21.30 -28.07
C ASP A 349 -25.36 -20.80 -29.22
N MET A 350 -24.77 -19.93 -30.04
CA MET A 350 -25.45 -19.28 -31.17
C MET A 350 -26.00 -20.28 -32.18
N ALA A 351 -25.32 -21.42 -32.39
CA ALA A 351 -25.76 -22.43 -33.35
C ALA A 351 -27.03 -23.15 -32.85
N GLU A 352 -27.03 -23.55 -31.57
CA GLU A 352 -28.18 -24.20 -30.95
C GLU A 352 -29.40 -23.23 -30.91
N GLU A 353 -29.18 -21.97 -30.48
CA GLU A 353 -30.24 -21.00 -30.36
C GLU A 353 -30.82 -20.58 -31.73
N MET A 354 -29.99 -20.51 -32.78
CA MET A 354 -30.49 -20.31 -34.18
C MET A 354 -31.40 -21.45 -34.66
N VAL A 355 -31.07 -22.71 -34.29
CA VAL A 355 -31.93 -23.85 -34.61
C VAL A 355 -33.27 -23.74 -33.85
N LYS A 356 -33.26 -23.36 -32.57
CA LYS A 356 -34.46 -23.12 -31.77
C LYS A 356 -35.30 -22.00 -32.38
N TYR A 357 -34.68 -20.86 -32.70
CA TYR A 357 -35.36 -19.74 -33.34
C TYR A 357 -36.02 -20.13 -34.64
N THR A 358 -35.29 -20.85 -35.51
CA THR A 358 -35.84 -21.30 -36.82
C THR A 358 -37.02 -22.25 -36.63
N ARG A 359 -36.91 -23.21 -35.67
CA ARG A 359 -38.01 -24.10 -35.35
C ARG A 359 -39.24 -23.36 -34.80
N ASP A 360 -39.05 -22.43 -33.90
CA ASP A 360 -40.13 -21.67 -33.29
C ASP A 360 -40.79 -20.73 -34.30
N ASN A 361 -40.05 -20.20 -35.28
CA ASN A 361 -40.54 -19.43 -36.39
C ASN A 361 -41.42 -20.30 -37.29
N ILE A 362 -40.99 -21.51 -37.67
CA ILE A 362 -41.77 -22.48 -38.44
C ILE A 362 -43.05 -22.88 -37.69
N LEU A 363 -42.91 -23.14 -36.36
CA LEU A 363 -44.07 -23.49 -35.53
C LEU A 363 -45.07 -22.33 -35.41
N SER A 364 -44.62 -21.10 -35.36
CA SER A 364 -45.45 -19.89 -35.35
C SER A 364 -46.25 -19.78 -36.68
N GLN A 365 -45.59 -19.96 -37.82
CA GLN A 365 -46.23 -19.97 -39.11
C GLN A 365 -47.22 -21.14 -39.26
N ALA A 366 -46.84 -22.33 -38.83
CA ALA A 366 -47.74 -23.51 -38.82
C ALA A 366 -48.92 -23.30 -37.86
N GLY A 367 -48.68 -22.70 -36.69
CA GLY A 367 -49.72 -22.39 -35.69
C GLY A 367 -50.79 -21.41 -36.22
N THR A 368 -50.37 -20.38 -36.93
CA THR A 368 -51.33 -19.46 -37.58
C THR A 368 -52.16 -20.16 -38.65
N SER A 369 -51.56 -21.03 -39.46
CA SER A 369 -52.27 -21.84 -40.48
C SER A 369 -53.23 -22.83 -39.83
N MET A 370 -52.83 -23.51 -38.75
CA MET A 370 -53.69 -24.44 -38.00
C MET A 370 -54.84 -23.71 -37.30
N LEU A 371 -54.62 -22.49 -36.79
CA LEU A 371 -55.67 -21.66 -36.20
C LEU A 371 -56.72 -21.27 -37.28
N ALA A 372 -56.27 -20.89 -38.46
CA ALA A 372 -57.17 -20.61 -39.58
C ALA A 372 -57.98 -21.86 -39.98
N GLN A 373 -57.34 -23.03 -40.05
CA GLN A 373 -57.99 -24.32 -40.35
C GLN A 373 -59.02 -24.71 -39.26
N ALA A 374 -58.65 -24.52 -37.98
CA ALA A 374 -59.59 -24.81 -36.87
C ALA A 374 -60.81 -23.90 -36.85
N ASN A 375 -60.64 -22.64 -37.30
CA ASN A 375 -61.76 -21.71 -37.42
C ASN A 375 -62.66 -22.04 -38.65
N GLN A 376 -62.06 -22.48 -39.78
CA GLN A 376 -62.82 -22.89 -40.97
C GLN A 376 -63.63 -24.17 -40.71
N SER A 377 -63.16 -25.12 -39.89
CA SER A 377 -63.85 -26.36 -39.59
C SER A 377 -65.20 -26.12 -38.87
N THR A 378 -65.28 -25.13 -37.99
CA THR A 378 -66.52 -24.76 -37.32
C THR A 378 -67.50 -24.02 -38.25
N GLN A 379 -66.97 -23.21 -39.17
CA GLN A 379 -67.81 -22.55 -40.17
C GLN A 379 -68.43 -23.54 -41.15
N GLY A 380 -67.64 -24.59 -41.52
CA GLY A 380 -68.18 -25.66 -42.39
C GLY A 380 -69.35 -26.44 -41.77
N VAL A 381 -69.27 -26.69 -40.42
CA VAL A 381 -70.36 -27.31 -39.70
C VAL A 381 -71.59 -26.39 -39.61
N LEU A 382 -71.36 -25.08 -39.42
CA LEU A 382 -72.45 -24.10 -39.40
C LEU A 382 -73.19 -23.98 -40.78
N SER A 383 -72.42 -24.13 -41.88
CA SER A 383 -72.99 -24.09 -43.27
C SER A 383 -73.79 -25.36 -43.61
N LEU A 384 -73.50 -26.49 -42.93
CA LEU A 384 -74.27 -27.74 -43.08
C LEU A 384 -75.56 -27.77 -42.29
N LEU A 385 -75.70 -26.90 -41.32
CA LEU A 385 -76.88 -26.75 -40.46
C LEU A 385 -77.83 -25.63 -40.90
N ARG A 386 -77.48 -24.96 -41.92
CA ARG A 386 -78.29 -23.96 -42.62
C ARG A 386 -78.91 -24.60 -43.90
#